data_6de1db3d1dc58df74c4dbb08821369ed
#
_entry.id   6de1db3d1dc58df74c4dbb08821369ed
#
_cell.length_a   1.000
_cell.length_b   1.000
_cell.length_c   1.000
_cell.angle_alpha   90.00
_cell.angle_beta   90.00
_cell.angle_gamma   90.00
#
_symmetry.space_group_name_H-M   'P 1'
#
loop_
_entity.id
_entity.type
_entity.pdbx_description
1 polymer ?
#
loop_
_entity_poly.entity_id
_entity_poly.type
_entity_poly.pdbx_seq_one_letter_code
_entity_poly.pdbx_strand_id
1 'polypeptide(L)'
;MFVSTQSWRGVRAIAVAASLVLSGAAVAQQQPSAAALKTAGEIVKVTGANELFAPLVPGAIEQARLFFVQQNPVLNNDATEVAAQLRKELEPRISEVHNKVIEIYASQFTEAELKEILSFYTSAAGKKFLVAQPKIVDESLKFAQDWAGALSDEIIGKMREGLKKKGHKL
;
A
#
# COMPACT_ATOMS: atom_id res chain seq x y z
N MET A 1 -72.03 5.21 52.32
CA MET A 1 -71.62 4.79 53.68
C MET A 1 -70.13 4.57 53.67
N PHE A 2 -69.47 5.40 54.48
CA PHE A 2 -68.04 5.29 54.96
C PHE A 2 -66.90 5.05 53.91
N VAL A 3 -66.16 6.09 53.50
CA VAL A 3 -65.03 6.72 54.17
C VAL A 3 -63.89 5.69 54.52
N SER A 4 -62.74 5.82 53.86
CA SER A 4 -61.46 5.90 54.56
C SER A 4 -60.38 6.37 53.62
N THR A 5 -59.93 7.53 53.94
CA THR A 5 -58.65 8.11 53.48
C THR A 5 -57.46 7.36 54.13
N GLN A 6 -56.46 7.03 53.42
CA GLN A 6 -55.15 6.87 54.03
C GLN A 6 -54.01 7.31 53.10
N SER A 7 -53.45 8.43 53.54
CA SER A 7 -52.24 9.04 53.07
C SER A 7 -51.01 8.14 53.28
N TRP A 8 -50.18 7.96 52.25
CA TRP A 8 -48.82 7.51 52.46
C TRP A 8 -47.84 8.48 51.83
N ARG A 9 -47.07 9.03 52.74
CA ARG A 9 -46.00 9.98 52.54
C ARG A 9 -44.75 9.20 52.06
N GLY A 10 -44.12 9.67 51.02
CA GLY A 10 -42.67 9.81 50.95
C GLY A 10 -41.83 8.56 50.64
N VAL A 11 -41.53 8.33 49.40
CA VAL A 11 -40.24 7.78 49.04
C VAL A 11 -39.66 8.66 47.93
N ARG A 12 -38.67 9.44 48.29
CA ARG A 12 -37.80 10.21 47.39
C ARG A 12 -36.90 9.19 46.69
N ALA A 13 -37.21 8.79 45.46
CA ALA A 13 -36.32 8.07 44.60
C ALA A 13 -35.31 9.06 44.03
N ILE A 14 -34.10 9.02 44.52
CA ILE A 14 -32.92 9.71 43.93
C ILE A 14 -32.58 8.95 42.67
N ALA A 15 -33.00 9.48 41.51
CA ALA A 15 -32.53 9.02 40.23
C ALA A 15 -31.12 9.57 40.01
N VAL A 16 -30.09 8.71 40.28
CA VAL A 16 -28.73 8.98 39.85
C VAL A 16 -28.68 8.70 38.34
N ALA A 17 -28.78 9.75 37.56
CA ALA A 17 -28.52 9.70 36.14
C ALA A 17 -27.00 9.59 35.95
N ALA A 18 -26.52 8.35 35.81
CA ALA A 18 -25.17 8.07 35.35
C ALA A 18 -25.09 8.39 33.86
N SER A 19 -24.78 9.63 33.53
CA SER A 19 -24.45 10.04 32.17
C SER A 19 -23.07 9.48 31.82
N LEU A 20 -23.05 8.26 31.24
CA LEU A 20 -21.89 7.72 30.53
C LEU A 20 -21.68 8.57 29.25
N VAL A 21 -20.88 9.61 29.37
CA VAL A 21 -20.33 10.32 28.22
C VAL A 21 -19.31 9.36 27.60
N LEU A 22 -19.75 8.52 26.68
CA LEU A 22 -18.88 7.87 25.70
C LEU A 22 -18.36 8.99 24.79
N SER A 23 -17.26 9.63 25.23
CA SER A 23 -16.43 10.42 24.33
C SER A 23 -15.73 9.45 23.38
N GLY A 24 -16.48 8.92 22.42
CA GLY A 24 -15.92 8.38 21.20
C GLY A 24 -15.19 9.55 20.54
N ALA A 25 -13.87 9.63 20.74
CA ALA A 25 -13.05 10.48 19.90
C ALA A 25 -13.22 9.95 18.48
N ALA A 26 -14.19 10.51 17.76
CA ALA A 26 -14.19 10.47 16.31
C ALA A 26 -12.83 11.06 15.93
N VAL A 27 -11.90 10.20 15.52
CA VAL A 27 -10.69 10.62 14.82
C VAL A 27 -11.23 11.17 13.49
N ALA A 28 -11.67 12.42 13.54
CA ALA A 28 -11.88 13.20 12.33
C ALA A 28 -10.55 13.07 11.58
N GLN A 29 -10.58 12.56 10.37
CA GLN A 29 -9.44 12.54 9.46
C GLN A 29 -9.05 14.01 9.22
N GLN A 30 -8.27 14.54 10.15
CA GLN A 30 -7.70 15.87 10.02
C GLN A 30 -6.83 15.85 8.77
N GLN A 31 -7.06 16.81 7.89
CA GLN A 31 -6.16 17.01 6.77
C GLN A 31 -4.73 17.11 7.31
N PRO A 32 -3.77 16.39 6.69
CA PRO A 32 -2.39 16.42 7.14
C PRO A 32 -1.86 17.84 7.25
N SER A 33 -1.11 18.13 8.31
CA SER A 33 -0.47 19.44 8.47
C SER A 33 0.55 19.69 7.35
N ALA A 34 0.84 20.96 7.07
CA ALA A 34 1.89 21.31 6.11
C ALA A 34 3.26 20.70 6.50
N ALA A 35 3.54 20.56 7.80
CA ALA A 35 4.75 19.92 8.30
C ALA A 35 4.74 18.40 8.03
N ALA A 36 3.60 17.72 8.24
CA ALA A 36 3.43 16.31 7.92
C ALA A 36 3.63 16.06 6.43
N LEU A 37 2.99 16.86 5.56
CA LEU A 37 3.15 16.76 4.11
C LEU A 37 4.61 16.95 3.68
N LYS A 38 5.31 17.93 4.25
CA LYS A 38 6.73 18.16 3.96
C LYS A 38 7.58 16.95 4.33
N THR A 39 7.44 16.44 5.56
CA THR A 39 8.21 15.29 6.04
C THR A 39 7.88 14.03 5.23
N ALA A 40 6.62 13.80 4.90
CA ALA A 40 6.20 12.71 4.02
C ALA A 40 6.84 12.82 2.62
N GLY A 41 6.91 14.02 2.05
CA GLY A 41 7.60 14.26 0.78
C GLY A 41 9.09 13.92 0.83
N GLU A 42 9.76 14.24 1.94
CA GLU A 42 11.16 13.87 2.16
C GLU A 42 11.34 12.34 2.27
N ILE A 43 10.40 11.64 2.94
CA ILE A 43 10.39 10.17 3.02
C ILE A 43 10.21 9.57 1.62
N VAL A 44 9.21 10.01 0.87
CA VAL A 44 8.94 9.53 -0.49
C VAL A 44 10.16 9.71 -1.39
N LYS A 45 10.86 10.84 -1.26
CA LYS A 45 12.10 11.12 -2.00
C LYS A 45 13.25 10.20 -1.60
N VAL A 46 13.52 10.02 -0.31
CA VAL A 46 14.66 9.22 0.18
C VAL A 46 14.46 7.73 -0.07
N THR A 47 13.21 7.25 -0.05
CA THR A 47 12.87 5.85 -0.33
C THR A 47 12.77 5.53 -1.81
N GLY A 48 12.74 6.53 -2.68
CA GLY A 48 12.51 6.34 -4.11
C GLY A 48 11.09 5.88 -4.46
N ALA A 49 10.12 6.04 -3.55
CA ALA A 49 8.75 5.55 -3.78
C ALA A 49 8.09 6.15 -5.03
N ASN A 50 8.49 7.34 -5.45
CA ASN A 50 8.01 7.97 -6.69
C ASN A 50 8.46 7.26 -7.96
N GLU A 51 9.60 6.58 -7.95
CA GLU A 51 10.15 5.87 -9.12
C GLU A 51 9.24 4.74 -9.59
N LEU A 52 8.45 4.16 -8.69
CA LEU A 52 7.45 3.13 -9.02
C LEU A 52 6.38 3.64 -10.00
N PHE A 53 6.13 4.92 -10.01
CA PHE A 53 5.09 5.55 -10.82
C PHE A 53 5.62 6.21 -12.10
N ALA A 54 6.93 6.31 -12.25
CA ALA A 54 7.55 6.92 -13.43
C ALA A 54 7.08 6.32 -14.77
N PRO A 55 6.81 4.99 -14.90
CA PRO A 55 6.33 4.39 -16.13
C PRO A 55 4.87 4.66 -16.47
N LEU A 56 4.06 5.25 -15.57
CA LEU A 56 2.60 5.37 -15.80
C LEU A 56 2.27 6.22 -17.04
N VAL A 57 2.83 7.41 -17.15
CA VAL A 57 2.55 8.29 -18.28
C VAL A 57 3.12 7.73 -19.60
N PRO A 58 4.40 7.32 -19.69
CA PRO A 58 4.93 6.68 -20.88
C PRO A 58 4.17 5.42 -21.28
N GLY A 59 3.80 4.59 -20.29
CA GLY A 59 3.05 3.34 -20.52
C GLY A 59 1.66 3.59 -21.11
N ALA A 60 0.91 4.55 -20.57
CA ALA A 60 -0.40 4.92 -21.09
C ALA A 60 -0.33 5.45 -22.54
N ILE A 61 0.68 6.26 -22.84
CA ILE A 61 0.90 6.79 -24.19
C ILE A 61 1.25 5.66 -25.16
N GLU A 62 2.12 4.73 -24.75
CA GLU A 62 2.50 3.59 -25.59
C GLU A 62 1.31 2.64 -25.85
N GLN A 63 0.47 2.39 -24.85
CA GLN A 63 -0.76 1.62 -25.04
C GLN A 63 -1.69 2.30 -26.04
N ALA A 64 -1.85 3.63 -25.96
CA ALA A 64 -2.66 4.38 -26.92
C ALA A 64 -2.06 4.31 -28.34
N ARG A 65 -0.73 4.47 -28.46
CA ARG A 65 -0.03 4.33 -29.74
C ARG A 65 -0.28 2.97 -30.38
N LEU A 66 -0.08 1.91 -29.60
CA LEU A 66 -0.29 0.52 -30.08
C LEU A 66 -1.74 0.27 -30.48
N PHE A 67 -2.71 0.82 -29.73
CA PHE A 67 -4.13 0.69 -30.07
C PHE A 67 -4.43 1.21 -31.48
N PHE A 68 -3.91 2.37 -31.88
CA PHE A 68 -4.14 2.93 -33.21
C PHE A 68 -3.36 2.18 -34.29
N VAL A 69 -2.12 1.79 -34.03
CA VAL A 69 -1.28 1.07 -34.99
C VAL A 69 -1.84 -0.34 -35.27
N GLN A 70 -2.42 -1.00 -34.28
CA GLN A 70 -3.07 -2.31 -34.47
C GLN A 70 -4.30 -2.22 -35.38
N GLN A 71 -5.04 -1.12 -35.32
CA GLN A 71 -6.20 -0.89 -36.19
C GLN A 71 -5.77 -0.49 -37.61
N ASN A 72 -4.69 0.26 -37.73
CA ASN A 72 -4.16 0.71 -39.01
C ASN A 72 -2.63 0.86 -38.96
N PRO A 73 -1.88 -0.15 -39.46
CA PRO A 73 -0.42 -0.14 -39.43
C PRO A 73 0.24 1.02 -40.18
N VAL A 74 -0.47 1.65 -41.13
CA VAL A 74 0.03 2.84 -41.89
C VAL A 74 0.28 4.01 -40.92
N LEU A 75 -0.44 4.08 -39.79
CA LEU A 75 -0.32 5.17 -38.81
C LEU A 75 0.95 5.07 -37.95
N ASN A 76 1.80 4.06 -38.08
CA ASN A 76 2.90 3.83 -37.16
C ASN A 76 3.83 5.05 -36.98
N ASN A 77 4.20 5.72 -38.07
CA ASN A 77 5.10 6.85 -38.02
C ASN A 77 4.42 8.06 -37.34
N ASP A 78 3.22 8.43 -37.81
CA ASP A 78 2.47 9.55 -37.26
C ASP A 78 2.10 9.34 -35.78
N ALA A 79 1.68 8.11 -35.40
CA ALA A 79 1.39 7.75 -34.03
C ALA A 79 2.64 7.83 -33.15
N THR A 80 3.83 7.55 -33.67
CA THR A 80 5.09 7.68 -32.95
C THR A 80 5.43 9.15 -32.69
N GLU A 81 5.24 10.01 -33.67
CA GLU A 81 5.45 11.46 -33.53
C GLU A 81 4.47 12.06 -32.50
N VAL A 82 3.19 11.72 -32.61
CA VAL A 82 2.16 12.14 -31.64
C VAL A 82 2.49 11.64 -30.24
N ALA A 83 2.91 10.40 -30.08
CA ALA A 83 3.33 9.85 -28.80
C ALA A 83 4.51 10.61 -28.18
N ALA A 84 5.48 11.04 -29.01
CA ALA A 84 6.61 11.85 -28.54
C ALA A 84 6.18 13.26 -28.08
N GLN A 85 5.19 13.87 -28.74
CA GLN A 85 4.61 15.15 -28.31
C GLN A 85 3.84 14.99 -27.00
N LEU A 86 2.98 13.99 -26.89
CA LEU A 86 2.19 13.70 -25.69
C LEU A 86 3.08 13.40 -24.47
N ARG A 87 4.25 12.77 -24.64
CA ARG A 87 5.20 12.58 -23.53
C ARG A 87 5.63 13.90 -22.92
N LYS A 88 5.99 14.88 -23.75
CA LYS A 88 6.41 16.20 -23.25
C LYS A 88 5.26 16.97 -22.59
N GLU A 89 4.06 16.84 -23.15
CA GLU A 89 2.87 17.53 -22.65
C GLU A 89 2.37 16.95 -21.33
N LEU A 90 2.35 15.61 -21.21
CA LEU A 90 1.73 14.91 -20.09
C LEU A 90 2.71 14.53 -18.98
N GLU A 91 4.03 14.61 -19.22
CA GLU A 91 5.05 14.32 -18.20
C GLU A 91 4.82 15.08 -16.89
N PRO A 92 4.46 16.39 -16.88
CA PRO A 92 4.20 17.10 -15.63
C PRO A 92 3.05 16.53 -14.80
N ARG A 93 2.13 15.80 -15.41
CA ARG A 93 0.98 15.21 -14.73
C ARG A 93 1.35 14.11 -13.73
N ILE A 94 2.54 13.52 -13.84
CA ILE A 94 3.03 12.56 -12.85
C ILE A 94 3.09 13.17 -11.44
N SER A 95 3.24 14.51 -11.36
CA SER A 95 3.21 15.22 -10.08
C SER A 95 1.89 15.05 -9.32
N GLU A 96 0.78 14.82 -10.02
CA GLU A 96 -0.53 14.55 -9.41
C GLU A 96 -0.46 13.25 -8.57
N VAL A 97 0.19 12.21 -9.11
CA VAL A 97 0.41 10.95 -8.42
C VAL A 97 1.37 11.13 -7.25
N HIS A 98 2.50 11.84 -7.46
CA HIS A 98 3.47 12.10 -6.42
C HIS A 98 2.85 12.84 -5.22
N ASN A 99 2.05 13.89 -5.49
CA ASN A 99 1.36 14.63 -4.45
C ASN A 99 0.38 13.73 -3.68
N LYS A 100 -0.36 12.86 -4.40
CA LYS A 100 -1.29 11.93 -3.76
C LYS A 100 -0.57 10.91 -2.89
N VAL A 101 0.57 10.39 -3.32
CA VAL A 101 1.42 9.51 -2.49
C VAL A 101 1.86 10.21 -1.21
N ILE A 102 2.32 11.46 -1.30
CA ILE A 102 2.70 12.26 -0.14
C ILE A 102 1.53 12.46 0.84
N GLU A 103 0.33 12.78 0.31
CA GLU A 103 -0.88 12.89 1.13
C GLU A 103 -1.22 11.57 1.84
N ILE A 104 -1.09 10.43 1.15
CA ILE A 104 -1.32 9.11 1.72
C ILE A 104 -0.36 8.85 2.88
N TYR A 105 0.95 9.07 2.70
CA TYR A 105 1.91 8.93 3.80
C TYR A 105 1.55 9.85 4.99
N ALA A 106 1.26 11.12 4.71
CA ALA A 106 0.91 12.09 5.74
C ALA A 106 -0.42 11.78 6.47
N SER A 107 -1.30 10.98 5.86
CA SER A 107 -2.56 10.55 6.48
C SER A 107 -2.44 9.27 7.31
N GLN A 108 -1.39 8.47 7.08
CA GLN A 108 -1.19 7.18 7.76
C GLN A 108 -0.37 7.31 9.05
N PHE A 109 0.43 8.37 9.17
CA PHE A 109 1.36 8.57 10.27
C PHE A 109 1.19 9.94 10.91
N THR A 110 1.40 10.04 12.21
CA THR A 110 1.52 11.30 12.90
C THR A 110 2.81 12.03 12.49
N GLU A 111 2.87 13.33 12.73
CA GLU A 111 4.09 14.13 12.43
C GLU A 111 5.32 13.62 13.18
N ALA A 112 5.16 13.11 14.41
CA ALA A 112 6.25 12.53 15.20
C ALA A 112 6.76 11.23 14.54
N GLU A 113 5.87 10.32 14.16
CA GLU A 113 6.22 9.07 13.47
C GLU A 113 6.89 9.32 12.13
N LEU A 114 6.39 10.31 11.36
CA LEU A 114 7.04 10.69 10.09
C LEU A 114 8.48 11.17 10.31
N LYS A 115 8.74 11.94 11.37
CA LYS A 115 10.12 12.37 11.70
C LYS A 115 11.02 11.20 12.08
N GLU A 116 10.51 10.23 12.84
CA GLU A 116 11.25 9.02 13.20
C GLU A 116 11.55 8.16 11.95
N ILE A 117 10.58 7.95 11.08
CA ILE A 117 10.74 7.24 9.80
C ILE A 117 11.80 7.93 8.94
N LEU A 118 11.71 9.24 8.78
CA LEU A 118 12.69 10.01 8.01
C LEU A 118 14.09 9.90 8.62
N SER A 119 14.20 10.01 9.95
CA SER A 119 15.45 9.84 10.68
C SER A 119 16.08 8.46 10.42
N PHE A 120 15.26 7.40 10.43
CA PHE A 120 15.74 6.07 10.09
C PHE A 120 16.28 6.01 8.66
N TYR A 121 15.50 6.39 7.65
CA TYR A 121 15.93 6.27 6.25
C TYR A 121 17.10 7.19 5.87
N THR A 122 17.29 8.29 6.58
CA THR A 122 18.45 9.18 6.39
C THR A 122 19.71 8.72 7.13
N SER A 123 19.57 7.80 8.09
CA SER A 123 20.71 7.20 8.82
C SER A 123 21.58 6.32 7.92
N ALA A 124 22.79 6.01 8.38
CA ALA A 124 23.70 5.08 7.67
C ALA A 124 23.06 3.68 7.51
N ALA A 125 22.38 3.20 8.53
CA ALA A 125 21.70 1.89 8.50
C ALA A 125 20.50 1.91 7.53
N GLY A 126 19.65 2.93 7.57
CA GLY A 126 18.51 3.08 6.67
C GLY A 126 18.91 3.19 5.20
N LYS A 127 19.93 3.98 4.88
CA LYS A 127 20.48 4.07 3.52
C LYS A 127 21.02 2.71 3.03
N LYS A 128 21.75 1.99 3.90
CA LYS A 128 22.24 0.66 3.56
C LYS A 128 21.07 -0.33 3.35
N PHE A 129 20.04 -0.23 4.18
CA PHE A 129 18.85 -1.07 4.08
C PHE A 129 18.13 -0.86 2.73
N LEU A 130 17.88 0.38 2.32
CA LEU A 130 17.25 0.69 1.03
C LEU A 130 17.98 0.08 -0.17
N VAL A 131 19.31 0.13 -0.15
CA VAL A 131 20.13 -0.45 -1.23
C VAL A 131 20.19 -1.97 -1.17
N ALA A 132 20.22 -2.55 0.03
CA ALA A 132 20.37 -3.99 0.22
C ALA A 132 19.06 -4.76 0.05
N GLN A 133 17.92 -4.14 0.38
CA GLN A 133 16.61 -4.82 0.41
C GLN A 133 16.22 -5.49 -0.91
N PRO A 134 16.32 -4.85 -2.10
CA PRO A 134 15.99 -5.52 -3.36
C PRO A 134 16.84 -6.77 -3.57
N LYS A 135 18.16 -6.67 -3.33
CA LYS A 135 19.08 -7.79 -3.47
C LYS A 135 18.76 -8.94 -2.52
N ILE A 136 18.41 -8.63 -1.26
CA ILE A 136 17.99 -9.64 -0.27
C ILE A 136 16.73 -10.37 -0.76
N VAL A 137 15.76 -9.64 -1.31
CA VAL A 137 14.53 -10.23 -1.85
C VAL A 137 14.86 -11.13 -3.04
N ASP A 138 15.66 -10.67 -4.00
CA ASP A 138 16.03 -11.43 -5.20
C ASP A 138 16.79 -12.72 -4.84
N GLU A 139 17.77 -12.64 -3.95
CA GLU A 139 18.53 -13.80 -3.47
C GLU A 139 17.64 -14.79 -2.71
N SER A 140 16.70 -14.28 -1.90
CA SER A 140 15.74 -15.12 -1.18
C SER A 140 14.79 -15.86 -2.13
N LEU A 141 14.28 -15.17 -3.15
CA LEU A 141 13.41 -15.79 -4.16
C LEU A 141 14.17 -16.85 -4.97
N LYS A 142 15.42 -16.56 -5.36
CA LYS A 142 16.25 -17.53 -6.05
C LYS A 142 16.49 -18.78 -5.21
N PHE A 143 16.86 -18.60 -3.94
CA PHE A 143 17.01 -19.73 -3.03
C PHE A 143 15.72 -20.55 -2.89
N ALA A 144 14.57 -19.89 -2.74
CA ALA A 144 13.27 -20.56 -2.61
C ALA A 144 12.93 -21.38 -3.88
N GLN A 145 13.24 -20.87 -5.08
CA GLN A 145 13.05 -21.58 -6.33
C GLN A 145 13.95 -22.82 -6.43
N ASP A 146 15.23 -22.67 -6.13
CA ASP A 146 16.21 -23.78 -6.16
C ASP A 146 15.82 -24.87 -5.14
N TRP A 147 15.40 -24.47 -3.94
CA TRP A 147 14.93 -25.38 -2.90
C TRP A 147 13.66 -26.12 -3.31
N ALA A 148 12.67 -25.43 -3.92
CA ALA A 148 11.45 -26.05 -4.39
C ALA A 148 11.71 -27.07 -5.51
N GLY A 149 12.67 -26.79 -6.39
CA GLY A 149 13.13 -27.74 -7.41
C GLY A 149 13.69 -29.02 -6.79
N ALA A 150 14.65 -28.87 -5.86
CA ALA A 150 15.24 -30.02 -5.15
C ALA A 150 14.22 -30.83 -4.36
N LEU A 151 13.27 -30.15 -3.69
CA LEU A 151 12.18 -30.80 -2.98
C LEU A 151 11.24 -31.58 -3.93
N SER A 152 10.96 -31.02 -5.11
CA SER A 152 10.15 -31.70 -6.12
C SER A 152 10.81 -33.01 -6.58
N ASP A 153 12.11 -32.99 -6.85
CA ASP A 153 12.87 -34.16 -7.23
C ASP A 153 12.88 -35.24 -6.14
N GLU A 154 13.04 -34.82 -4.88
CA GLU A 154 12.95 -35.72 -3.73
C GLU A 154 11.56 -36.36 -3.61
N ILE A 155 10.50 -35.55 -3.75
CA ILE A 155 9.11 -36.02 -3.71
C ILE A 155 8.85 -37.04 -4.83
N ILE A 156 9.29 -36.76 -6.06
CA ILE A 156 9.17 -37.67 -7.21
C ILE A 156 9.90 -38.99 -6.93
N GLY A 157 11.10 -38.92 -6.38
CA GLY A 157 11.87 -40.11 -5.98
C GLY A 157 11.12 -40.97 -4.96
N LYS A 158 10.66 -40.36 -3.88
CA LYS A 158 9.89 -41.04 -2.83
C LYS A 158 8.55 -41.61 -3.36
N MET A 159 7.87 -40.88 -4.23
CA MET A 159 6.64 -41.32 -4.86
C MET A 159 6.88 -42.54 -5.72
N ARG A 160 7.95 -42.56 -6.55
CA ARG A 160 8.36 -43.70 -7.41
C ARG A 160 8.66 -44.94 -6.55
N GLU A 161 9.42 -44.77 -5.45
CA GLU A 161 9.69 -45.89 -4.53
C GLU A 161 8.42 -46.42 -3.89
N GLY A 162 7.54 -45.55 -3.42
CA GLY A 162 6.26 -45.94 -2.83
C GLY A 162 5.36 -46.73 -3.84
N LEU A 163 5.30 -46.26 -5.07
CA LEU A 163 4.53 -46.95 -6.13
C LEU A 163 5.13 -48.29 -6.51
N LYS A 164 6.47 -48.42 -6.59
CA LYS A 164 7.14 -49.72 -6.81
C LYS A 164 6.82 -50.73 -5.71
N LYS A 165 6.82 -50.30 -4.42
CA LYS A 165 6.43 -51.15 -3.28
C LYS A 165 4.99 -51.63 -3.37
N LYS A 166 4.11 -50.94 -4.08
CA LYS A 166 2.72 -51.31 -4.37
C LYS A 166 2.57 -52.15 -5.62
N GLY A 167 3.68 -52.54 -6.30
CA GLY A 167 3.67 -53.43 -7.47
C GLY A 167 3.60 -52.71 -8.81
N HIS A 168 3.64 -51.40 -8.85
CA HIS A 168 3.67 -50.67 -10.14
C HIS A 168 5.08 -50.70 -10.76
N LYS A 169 5.17 -50.97 -12.06
CA LYS A 169 6.41 -50.90 -12.84
C LYS A 169 6.56 -49.45 -13.37
N LEU A 170 7.53 -48.69 -12.80
CA LEU A 170 7.84 -47.29 -13.11
C LEU A 170 9.30 -47.12 -13.45
#